data_ca5b04b101d8e70ca6cc521d1737dfa7
#
_entry.id   ca5b04b101d8e70ca6cc521d1737dfa7
#
_cell.length_a   1.000
_cell.length_b   1.000
_cell.length_c   1.000
_cell.angle_alpha   90.00
_cell.angle_beta   90.00
_cell.angle_gamma   90.00
#
_symmetry.space_group_name_H-M   'P 1'
#
loop_
_entity.id
_entity.type
_entity.pdbx_description
1 polymer ?
#
loop_
_entity_poly.entity_id
_entity_poly.type
_entity_poly.pdbx_seq_one_letter_code
_entity_poly.pdbx_strand_id
1 'polypeptide(L)'
;KADDGTMVTTHGGGTSRKRMHAAKDYSGSEIMRTIRDEVLNLKIPVVEFTSAVELLKDEKGQTAGAVLLNMETGDYSVARAKTVVIATGGAGRMHYQGFPTSNHYGATADGLVLGYRAGASLLYQDSIQYHPTGAIYPSQILGALVTEKVRSVGAQLVNANGEAYIHPLETRDVNASGVIRECEEGR
;
A
#
# COMPACT_ATOMS: atom_id res chain seq x y z
N LYS A 1 -23.92 0.07 -4.68
CA LYS A 1 -25.06 0.72 -4.03
C LYS A 1 -26.15 -0.32 -3.81
N ALA A 2 -27.00 -0.13 -2.80
CA ALA A 2 -28.23 -0.87 -2.62
C ALA A 2 -29.32 -0.35 -3.60
N ASP A 3 -30.45 -1.05 -3.68
CA ASP A 3 -31.54 -0.70 -4.61
C ASP A 3 -32.15 0.70 -4.33
N ASP A 4 -32.07 1.16 -3.08
CA ASP A 4 -32.47 2.51 -2.66
C ASP A 4 -31.42 3.60 -2.95
N GLY A 5 -30.30 3.24 -3.60
CA GLY A 5 -29.20 4.15 -3.95
C GLY A 5 -28.21 4.41 -2.82
N THR A 6 -28.43 3.89 -1.63
CA THR A 6 -27.46 4.04 -0.51
C THR A 6 -26.18 3.24 -0.75
N MET A 7 -25.10 3.64 -0.09
CA MET A 7 -23.84 2.92 -0.16
C MET A 7 -23.89 1.69 0.75
N VAL A 8 -23.68 0.51 0.17
CA VAL A 8 -23.54 -0.72 0.95
C VAL A 8 -22.28 -0.67 1.79
N THR A 9 -22.39 -1.00 3.06
CA THR A 9 -21.28 -1.05 4.01
C THR A 9 -21.08 -2.44 4.58
N THR A 10 -19.85 -2.79 4.90
CA THR A 10 -19.48 -4.04 5.55
C THR A 10 -18.49 -3.80 6.69
N HIS A 11 -18.32 -4.80 7.56
CA HIS A 11 -17.23 -4.80 8.53
C HIS A 11 -15.91 -5.15 7.85
N GLY A 12 -14.83 -4.46 8.25
CA GLY A 12 -13.46 -4.88 7.99
C GLY A 12 -12.81 -5.38 9.27
N GLY A 13 -11.64 -5.97 9.17
CA GLY A 13 -10.82 -6.35 10.32
C GLY A 13 -10.46 -5.14 11.18
N GLY A 14 -10.59 -5.27 12.50
CA GLY A 14 -10.32 -4.20 13.45
C GLY A 14 -11.27 -3.00 13.38
N THR A 15 -12.38 -3.07 12.64
CA THR A 15 -13.33 -1.96 12.56
C THR A 15 -14.46 -2.12 13.58
N SER A 16 -14.73 -1.04 14.34
CA SER A 16 -15.79 -1.00 15.34
C SER A 16 -17.20 -0.85 14.76
N ARG A 17 -17.32 -0.48 13.49
CA ARG A 17 -18.60 -0.24 12.79
C ARG A 17 -18.52 -0.64 11.32
N LYS A 18 -19.67 -0.95 10.73
CA LYS A 18 -19.80 -1.14 9.27
C LYS A 18 -19.57 0.18 8.55
N ARG A 19 -18.42 0.36 7.96
CA ARG A 19 -18.03 1.59 7.21
C ARG A 19 -17.15 1.33 6.00
N MET A 20 -16.86 0.06 5.73
CA MET A 20 -16.06 -0.31 4.55
C MET A 20 -16.95 -0.36 3.33
N HIS A 21 -16.48 0.24 2.25
CA HIS A 21 -17.07 0.18 0.93
C HIS A 21 -16.17 -0.59 -0.02
N ALA A 22 -16.74 -1.20 -1.02
CA ALA A 22 -15.98 -1.93 -2.04
C ALA A 22 -16.63 -1.77 -3.42
N ALA A 23 -15.80 -1.73 -4.44
CA ALA A 23 -16.18 -1.89 -5.83
C ALA A 23 -15.81 -3.31 -6.27
N LYS A 24 -16.67 -4.29 -5.95
CA LYS A 24 -16.39 -5.73 -6.10
C LYS A 24 -15.00 -6.06 -5.48
N ASP A 25 -14.11 -6.64 -6.26
CA ASP A 25 -12.72 -6.97 -5.85
C ASP A 25 -11.69 -5.99 -6.42
N TYR A 26 -12.15 -4.87 -7.01
CA TYR A 26 -11.32 -3.90 -7.74
C TYR A 26 -11.32 -2.51 -7.13
N SER A 27 -11.53 -2.40 -5.82
CA SER A 27 -11.67 -1.09 -5.14
C SER A 27 -10.49 -0.15 -5.42
N GLY A 28 -9.26 -0.66 -5.39
CA GLY A 28 -8.08 0.14 -5.71
C GLY A 28 -8.06 0.64 -7.15
N SER A 29 -8.36 -0.23 -8.11
CA SER A 29 -8.45 0.13 -9.53
C SER A 29 -9.55 1.15 -9.80
N GLU A 30 -10.71 1.01 -9.16
CA GLU A 30 -11.84 1.93 -9.34
C GLU A 30 -11.53 3.32 -8.75
N ILE A 31 -10.88 3.38 -7.59
CA ILE A 31 -10.40 4.63 -7.00
C ILE A 31 -9.39 5.31 -7.94
N MET A 32 -8.40 4.56 -8.40
CA MET A 32 -7.37 5.09 -9.31
C MET A 32 -7.97 5.58 -10.62
N ARG A 33 -8.88 4.80 -11.22
CA ARG A 33 -9.56 5.21 -12.45
C ARG A 33 -10.30 6.54 -12.27
N THR A 34 -11.10 6.63 -11.21
CA THR A 34 -11.92 7.82 -10.94
C THR A 34 -11.06 9.05 -10.69
N ILE A 35 -10.01 8.93 -9.87
CA ILE A 35 -9.12 10.05 -9.55
C ILE A 35 -8.30 10.46 -10.78
N ARG A 36 -7.80 9.48 -11.56
CA ARG A 36 -7.08 9.76 -12.80
C ARG A 36 -7.95 10.50 -13.81
N ASP A 37 -9.18 10.05 -14.01
CA ASP A 37 -10.14 10.71 -14.91
C ASP A 37 -10.35 12.17 -14.49
N GLU A 38 -10.47 12.44 -13.19
CA GLU A 38 -10.64 13.81 -12.67
C GLU A 38 -9.38 14.67 -12.87
N VAL A 39 -8.19 14.13 -12.65
CA VAL A 39 -6.92 14.81 -12.95
C VAL A 39 -6.86 15.24 -14.41
N LEU A 40 -7.25 14.36 -15.34
CA LEU A 40 -7.28 14.65 -16.77
C LEU A 40 -8.35 15.69 -17.11
N ASN A 41 -9.55 15.60 -16.52
CA ASN A 41 -10.63 16.57 -16.71
C ASN A 41 -10.22 17.97 -16.26
N LEU A 42 -9.51 18.06 -15.14
CA LEU A 42 -8.98 19.31 -14.60
C LEU A 42 -7.73 19.80 -15.35
N LYS A 43 -7.26 19.04 -16.36
CA LYS A 43 -6.07 19.36 -17.15
C LYS A 43 -4.82 19.60 -16.29
N ILE A 44 -4.70 18.86 -15.19
CA ILE A 44 -3.50 18.89 -14.35
C ILE A 44 -2.37 18.22 -15.17
N PRO A 45 -1.21 18.88 -15.35
CA PRO A 45 -0.09 18.28 -16.07
C PRO A 45 0.37 16.98 -15.39
N VAL A 46 0.45 15.92 -16.16
CA VAL A 46 1.01 14.64 -15.73
C VAL A 46 2.24 14.34 -16.54
N VAL A 47 3.36 14.10 -15.89
CA VAL A 47 4.62 13.74 -16.54
C VAL A 47 4.84 12.24 -16.30
N GLU A 48 4.56 11.46 -17.32
CA GLU A 48 4.69 10.01 -17.28
C GLU A 48 6.14 9.56 -17.53
N PHE A 49 6.46 8.31 -17.21
CA PHE A 49 7.79 7.69 -17.37
C PHE A 49 8.94 8.50 -16.76
N THR A 50 8.63 9.24 -15.69
CA THR A 50 9.57 10.18 -15.10
C THR A 50 9.70 9.94 -13.60
N SER A 51 10.92 9.80 -13.13
CA SER A 51 11.25 9.59 -11.72
C SER A 51 11.73 10.90 -11.10
N ALA A 52 11.23 11.24 -9.91
CA ALA A 52 11.86 12.27 -9.09
C ALA A 52 13.08 11.66 -8.40
N VAL A 53 14.25 12.22 -8.63
CA VAL A 53 15.51 11.69 -8.13
C VAL A 53 16.13 12.50 -7.01
N GLU A 54 15.73 13.76 -6.87
CA GLU A 54 16.18 14.64 -5.79
C GLU A 54 15.17 15.75 -5.53
N LEU A 55 15.06 16.21 -4.28
CA LEU A 55 14.31 17.42 -3.92
C LEU A 55 15.24 18.62 -3.86
N LEU A 56 14.84 19.71 -4.49
CA LEU A 56 15.58 20.95 -4.52
C LEU A 56 15.18 21.87 -3.35
N LYS A 57 16.18 22.56 -2.82
CA LYS A 57 15.99 23.62 -1.81
C LYS A 57 16.46 24.96 -2.35
N ASP A 58 15.85 26.01 -1.88
CA ASP A 58 16.33 27.37 -2.08
C ASP A 58 17.46 27.75 -1.11
N GLU A 59 17.99 28.96 -1.24
CA GLU A 59 19.05 29.49 -0.38
C GLU A 59 18.66 29.55 1.12
N LYS A 60 17.36 29.54 1.42
CA LYS A 60 16.82 29.52 2.78
C LYS A 60 16.56 28.11 3.31
N GLY A 61 16.90 27.08 2.52
CA GLY A 61 16.68 25.70 2.86
C GLY A 61 15.22 25.22 2.70
N GLN A 62 14.36 26.03 2.07
CA GLN A 62 12.98 25.65 1.81
C GLN A 62 12.87 24.86 0.49
N THR A 63 11.89 23.96 0.42
CA THR A 63 11.61 23.19 -0.80
C THR A 63 11.32 24.12 -1.98
N ALA A 64 12.02 23.94 -3.08
CA ALA A 64 11.92 24.74 -4.28
C ALA A 64 11.52 23.95 -5.53
N GLY A 65 11.42 22.62 -5.42
CA GLY A 65 11.07 21.73 -6.52
C GLY A 65 11.72 20.36 -6.44
N ALA A 66 11.85 19.72 -7.58
CA ALA A 66 12.49 18.42 -7.72
C ALA A 66 13.29 18.30 -9.00
N VAL A 67 14.35 17.51 -8.99
CA VAL A 67 15.03 17.01 -10.17
C VAL A 67 14.30 15.77 -10.66
N LEU A 68 14.01 15.74 -11.95
CA LEU A 68 13.29 14.69 -12.64
C LEU A 68 14.19 14.01 -13.65
N LEU A 69 14.11 12.69 -13.72
CA LEU A 69 14.77 11.87 -14.74
C LEU A 69 13.71 11.23 -15.62
N ASN A 70 13.75 11.53 -16.91
CA ASN A 70 12.95 10.79 -17.89
C ASN A 70 13.59 9.40 -18.07
N MET A 71 12.83 8.37 -17.76
CA MET A 71 13.33 6.98 -17.76
C MET A 71 13.43 6.37 -19.16
N GLU A 72 12.83 6.99 -20.17
CA GLU A 72 12.92 6.54 -21.57
C GLU A 72 14.11 7.16 -22.29
N THR A 73 14.36 8.48 -22.09
CA THR A 73 15.42 9.19 -22.78
C THR A 73 16.70 9.34 -21.96
N GLY A 74 16.63 9.21 -20.65
CA GLY A 74 17.74 9.48 -19.73
C GLY A 74 17.98 10.96 -19.44
N ASP A 75 17.12 11.85 -19.94
CA ASP A 75 17.28 13.30 -19.77
C ASP A 75 16.85 13.76 -18.38
N TYR A 76 17.59 14.73 -17.85
CA TYR A 76 17.23 15.39 -16.60
C TYR A 76 16.48 16.69 -16.87
N SER A 77 15.52 16.97 -16.01
CA SER A 77 14.77 18.24 -16.00
C SER A 77 14.50 18.68 -14.56
N VAL A 78 14.07 19.92 -14.40
CA VAL A 78 13.75 20.50 -13.11
C VAL A 78 12.31 20.96 -13.07
N ALA A 79 11.54 20.41 -12.13
CA ALA A 79 10.22 20.89 -11.78
C ALA A 79 10.36 21.92 -10.65
N ARG A 80 10.06 23.18 -10.91
CA ARG A 80 10.04 24.24 -9.90
C ARG A 80 8.68 24.29 -9.23
N ALA A 81 8.66 24.25 -7.91
CA ALA A 81 7.42 24.26 -7.15
C ALA A 81 7.62 24.91 -5.78
N LYS A 82 6.60 25.60 -5.29
CA LYS A 82 6.59 26.17 -3.92
C LYS A 82 6.41 25.08 -2.84
N THR A 83 5.80 23.97 -3.22
CA THR A 83 5.51 22.84 -2.34
C THR A 83 5.61 21.55 -3.14
N VAL A 84 6.16 20.52 -2.55
CA VAL A 84 6.21 19.17 -3.13
C VAL A 84 5.50 18.19 -2.19
N VAL A 85 4.59 17.40 -2.73
CA VAL A 85 3.92 16.31 -2.02
C VAL A 85 4.58 15.00 -2.44
N ILE A 86 5.14 14.28 -1.46
CA ILE A 86 5.67 12.94 -1.68
C ILE A 86 4.55 11.94 -1.46
N ALA A 87 4.12 11.25 -2.51
CA ALA A 87 3.06 10.25 -2.48
C ALA A 87 3.46 8.97 -3.25
N THR A 88 4.72 8.55 -3.10
CA THR A 88 5.38 7.51 -3.88
C THR A 88 5.07 6.09 -3.41
N GLY A 89 4.12 5.90 -2.51
CA GLY A 89 3.86 4.63 -1.85
C GLY A 89 4.84 4.38 -0.69
N GLY A 90 5.06 3.15 -0.36
CA GLY A 90 5.86 2.74 0.78
C GLY A 90 7.02 1.82 0.41
N ALA A 91 7.32 0.89 1.32
CA ALA A 91 8.44 -0.04 1.24
C ALA A 91 8.01 -1.51 1.03
N GLY A 92 6.75 -1.76 0.64
CA GLY A 92 6.20 -3.11 0.61
C GLY A 92 6.88 -4.07 -0.39
N ARG A 93 7.68 -3.55 -1.33
CA ARG A 93 8.45 -4.37 -2.27
C ARG A 93 9.85 -4.72 -1.78
N MET A 94 10.26 -4.22 -0.64
CA MET A 94 11.60 -4.46 -0.10
C MET A 94 11.84 -5.89 0.38
N HIS A 95 10.84 -6.76 0.35
CA HIS A 95 10.92 -8.16 0.81
C HIS A 95 11.52 -8.28 2.22
N TYR A 96 11.09 -7.39 3.12
CA TYR A 96 11.61 -7.37 4.47
C TYR A 96 11.47 -8.75 5.13
N GLN A 97 12.53 -9.25 5.75
CA GLN A 97 12.62 -10.61 6.31
C GLN A 97 12.33 -11.74 5.30
N GLY A 98 12.43 -11.47 4.01
CA GLY A 98 12.25 -12.48 2.96
C GLY A 98 10.80 -12.87 2.67
N PHE A 99 9.82 -12.22 3.27
CA PHE A 99 8.41 -12.50 2.96
C PHE A 99 8.07 -12.13 1.52
N PRO A 100 7.35 -13.00 0.80
CA PRO A 100 6.87 -12.68 -0.54
C PRO A 100 5.83 -11.55 -0.47
N THR A 101 5.74 -10.77 -1.54
CA THR A 101 4.81 -9.63 -1.62
C THR A 101 4.22 -9.51 -3.00
N SER A 102 2.96 -9.07 -3.07
CA SER A 102 2.27 -8.68 -4.30
C SER A 102 2.24 -7.15 -4.50
N ASN A 103 2.95 -6.38 -3.68
CA ASN A 103 3.04 -4.93 -3.85
C ASN A 103 3.68 -4.56 -5.19
N HIS A 104 3.33 -3.39 -5.70
CA HIS A 104 3.90 -2.85 -6.93
C HIS A 104 5.43 -2.74 -6.84
N TYR A 105 6.11 -2.98 -7.94
CA TYR A 105 7.58 -2.94 -8.01
C TYR A 105 8.19 -1.61 -7.60
N GLY A 106 7.47 -0.50 -7.78
CA GLY A 106 7.90 0.83 -7.36
C GLY A 106 7.73 1.12 -5.85
N ALA A 107 7.25 0.18 -5.04
CA ALA A 107 7.13 0.36 -3.59
C ALA A 107 8.46 0.06 -2.88
N THR A 108 9.51 0.80 -3.20
CA THR A 108 10.91 0.59 -2.81
C THR A 108 11.46 1.67 -1.88
N ALA A 109 10.60 2.42 -1.21
CA ALA A 109 10.95 3.43 -0.22
C ALA A 109 11.67 4.69 -0.78
N ASP A 110 11.71 4.89 -2.09
CA ASP A 110 12.42 6.02 -2.71
C ASP A 110 11.98 7.38 -2.16
N GLY A 111 10.66 7.56 -1.95
CA GLY A 111 10.15 8.80 -1.35
C GLY A 111 10.62 9.06 0.08
N LEU A 112 10.83 8.01 0.88
CA LEU A 112 11.44 8.14 2.21
C LEU A 112 12.88 8.63 2.10
N VAL A 113 13.65 8.09 1.15
CA VAL A 113 15.04 8.52 0.89
C VAL A 113 15.08 9.97 0.43
N LEU A 114 14.21 10.37 -0.51
CA LEU A 114 14.10 11.75 -0.98
C LEU A 114 13.78 12.70 0.17
N GLY A 115 12.79 12.34 0.99
CA GLY A 115 12.42 13.13 2.17
C GLY A 115 13.58 13.25 3.17
N TYR A 116 14.23 12.14 3.49
CA TYR A 116 15.38 12.13 4.40
C TYR A 116 16.53 13.02 3.91
N ARG A 117 16.93 12.90 2.65
CA ARG A 117 17.97 13.73 2.04
C ARG A 117 17.59 15.21 2.03
N ALA A 118 16.31 15.52 1.91
CA ALA A 118 15.79 16.87 2.03
C ALA A 118 15.71 17.39 3.48
N GLY A 119 16.01 16.55 4.48
CA GLY A 119 16.03 16.92 5.89
C GLY A 119 14.71 16.68 6.62
N ALA A 120 13.82 15.87 6.06
CA ALA A 120 12.61 15.45 6.76
C ALA A 120 12.94 14.50 7.91
N SER A 121 12.21 14.62 9.02
CA SER A 121 12.26 13.66 10.11
C SER A 121 11.51 12.39 9.71
N LEU A 122 12.13 11.24 9.89
CA LEU A 122 11.51 9.94 9.68
C LEU A 122 11.04 9.36 11.01
N LEU A 123 9.81 8.87 11.06
CA LEU A 123 9.22 8.25 12.24
C LEU A 123 8.96 6.77 12.00
N TYR A 124 9.07 5.98 13.05
CA TYR A 124 8.70 4.55 13.06
C TYR A 124 9.34 3.72 11.95
N GLN A 125 10.63 3.94 11.68
CA GLN A 125 11.36 3.24 10.62
C GLN A 125 11.57 1.75 10.91
N ASP A 126 11.35 1.32 12.14
CA ASP A 126 11.33 -0.05 12.63
C ASP A 126 9.97 -0.73 12.48
N SER A 127 8.94 0.00 11.99
CA SER A 127 7.58 -0.51 11.88
C SER A 127 7.25 -0.94 10.46
N ILE A 128 6.95 -2.24 10.30
CA ILE A 128 6.45 -2.83 9.05
C ILE A 128 5.12 -3.52 9.35
N GLN A 129 4.07 -3.21 8.58
CA GLN A 129 2.82 -3.95 8.67
C GLN A 129 2.83 -5.10 7.67
N TYR A 130 2.70 -6.33 8.18
CA TYR A 130 2.46 -7.51 7.36
C TYR A 130 0.97 -7.69 7.12
N HIS A 131 0.61 -8.04 5.87
CA HIS A 131 -0.74 -8.54 5.61
C HIS A 131 -0.84 -9.98 6.14
N PRO A 132 -1.85 -10.31 6.97
CA PRO A 132 -1.86 -11.59 7.69
C PRO A 132 -2.14 -12.81 6.81
N THR A 133 -2.69 -12.62 5.61
CA THR A 133 -3.14 -13.72 4.76
C THR A 133 -2.60 -13.57 3.35
N GLY A 134 -1.52 -14.27 3.06
CA GLY A 134 -0.94 -14.45 1.75
C GLY A 134 -0.91 -15.92 1.36
N ALA A 135 -1.10 -16.23 0.08
CA ALA A 135 -1.00 -17.59 -0.42
C ALA A 135 0.48 -18.00 -0.54
N ILE A 136 0.80 -19.19 -0.06
CA ILE A 136 2.13 -19.80 -0.22
C ILE A 136 2.09 -21.01 -1.15
N TYR A 137 0.94 -21.61 -1.35
CA TYR A 137 0.73 -22.78 -2.19
C TYR A 137 -0.59 -22.63 -2.96
N PRO A 138 -0.66 -23.13 -4.20
CA PRO A 138 0.46 -23.65 -5.01
C PRO A 138 1.45 -22.56 -5.42
N SER A 139 2.66 -22.94 -5.86
CA SER A 139 3.76 -22.00 -6.16
C SER A 139 3.42 -20.91 -7.16
N GLN A 140 2.44 -21.17 -8.05
CA GLN A 140 1.97 -20.21 -9.06
C GLN A 140 1.30 -18.97 -8.44
N ILE A 141 0.81 -19.07 -7.22
CA ILE A 141 0.14 -17.97 -6.52
C ILE A 141 0.90 -17.51 -5.27
N LEU A 142 2.17 -17.91 -5.14
CA LEU A 142 3.01 -17.49 -4.03
C LEU A 142 3.01 -15.96 -3.87
N GLY A 143 2.66 -15.50 -2.68
CA GLY A 143 2.56 -14.07 -2.36
C GLY A 143 1.26 -13.41 -2.80
N ALA A 144 0.34 -14.13 -3.48
CA ALA A 144 -0.97 -13.58 -3.81
C ALA A 144 -1.76 -13.27 -2.55
N LEU A 145 -2.44 -12.12 -2.58
CA LEU A 145 -3.21 -11.64 -1.44
C LEU A 145 -4.51 -12.42 -1.29
N VAL A 146 -4.73 -13.04 -0.14
CA VAL A 146 -6.06 -13.46 0.29
C VAL A 146 -6.72 -12.26 0.99
N THR A 147 -7.63 -11.59 0.29
CA THR A 147 -8.16 -10.30 0.73
C THR A 147 -8.91 -10.42 2.06
N GLU A 148 -8.89 -9.34 2.85
CA GLU A 148 -9.62 -9.26 4.12
C GLU A 148 -11.13 -9.49 3.96
N LYS A 149 -11.68 -9.20 2.78
CA LYS A 149 -13.09 -9.45 2.47
C LYS A 149 -13.49 -10.92 2.69
N VAL A 150 -12.59 -11.87 2.41
CA VAL A 150 -12.85 -13.30 2.64
C VAL A 150 -13.18 -13.56 4.11
N ARG A 151 -12.41 -12.95 5.02
CA ARG A 151 -12.68 -13.02 6.47
C ARG A 151 -13.95 -12.25 6.86
N SER A 152 -14.20 -11.12 6.22
CA SER A 152 -15.40 -10.30 6.47
C SER A 152 -16.71 -11.00 6.08
N VAL A 153 -16.66 -12.00 5.22
CA VAL A 153 -17.82 -12.81 4.82
C VAL A 153 -17.90 -14.17 5.54
N GLY A 154 -17.06 -14.37 6.56
CA GLY A 154 -17.17 -15.50 7.49
C GLY A 154 -16.08 -16.56 7.41
N ALA A 155 -15.06 -16.39 6.56
CA ALA A 155 -13.93 -17.32 6.55
C ALA A 155 -13.12 -17.20 7.85
N GLN A 156 -12.61 -18.33 8.33
CA GLN A 156 -11.77 -18.41 9.51
C GLN A 156 -10.36 -18.87 9.16
N LEU A 157 -9.39 -18.39 9.93
CA LEU A 157 -8.04 -18.89 9.90
C LEU A 157 -7.99 -20.16 10.79
N VAL A 158 -7.55 -21.26 10.20
CA VAL A 158 -7.38 -22.53 10.90
C VAL A 158 -5.92 -22.99 10.78
N ASN A 159 -5.44 -23.66 11.82
CA ASN A 159 -4.12 -24.26 11.83
C ASN A 159 -4.10 -25.61 11.10
N ALA A 160 -2.97 -26.31 11.07
CA ALA A 160 -2.81 -27.61 10.41
C ALA A 160 -3.71 -28.70 11.02
N ASN A 161 -4.18 -28.53 12.26
CA ASN A 161 -5.11 -29.43 12.92
C ASN A 161 -6.58 -29.13 12.59
N GLY A 162 -6.85 -28.08 11.82
CA GLY A 162 -8.20 -27.61 11.51
C GLY A 162 -8.85 -26.77 12.62
N GLU A 163 -8.09 -26.32 13.60
CA GLU A 163 -8.58 -25.53 14.72
C GLU A 163 -8.48 -24.03 14.44
N ALA A 164 -9.56 -23.29 14.70
CA ALA A 164 -9.53 -21.83 14.65
C ALA A 164 -8.73 -21.28 15.84
N TYR A 165 -7.66 -20.54 15.55
CA TYR A 165 -6.74 -20.07 16.58
C TYR A 165 -6.84 -18.56 16.85
N ILE A 166 -7.65 -17.83 16.09
CA ILE A 166 -7.84 -16.39 16.23
C ILE A 166 -9.19 -15.95 15.67
N HIS A 167 -9.73 -14.85 16.20
CA HIS A 167 -10.94 -14.26 15.65
C HIS A 167 -10.64 -13.62 14.26
N PRO A 168 -11.40 -13.94 13.20
CA PRO A 168 -11.06 -13.54 11.82
C PRO A 168 -11.07 -12.04 11.57
N LEU A 169 -11.82 -11.27 12.36
CA LEU A 169 -11.93 -9.81 12.23
C LEU A 169 -11.06 -9.04 13.23
N GLU A 170 -10.09 -9.66 13.86
CA GLU A 170 -9.06 -8.97 14.63
C GLU A 170 -8.24 -8.01 13.75
N THR A 171 -7.45 -7.16 14.38
CA THR A 171 -6.53 -6.27 13.70
C THR A 171 -5.47 -7.05 12.92
N ARG A 172 -4.82 -6.44 11.95
CA ARG A 172 -3.86 -7.14 11.08
C ARG A 172 -2.63 -7.64 11.81
N ASP A 173 -2.13 -6.86 12.76
CA ASP A 173 -0.99 -7.21 13.62
C ASP A 173 -1.30 -8.43 14.48
N VAL A 174 -2.48 -8.48 15.11
CA VAL A 174 -2.92 -9.61 15.92
C VAL A 174 -3.08 -10.87 15.06
N ASN A 175 -3.70 -10.74 13.88
CA ASN A 175 -3.81 -11.87 12.93
C ASN A 175 -2.44 -12.34 12.44
N ALA A 176 -1.53 -11.44 12.07
CA ALA A 176 -0.19 -11.79 11.61
C ALA A 176 0.62 -12.49 12.70
N SER A 177 0.57 -11.98 13.93
CA SER A 177 1.21 -12.63 15.10
C SER A 177 0.64 -14.01 15.37
N GLY A 178 -0.67 -14.20 15.21
CA GLY A 178 -1.31 -15.50 15.32
C GLY A 178 -0.78 -16.50 14.29
N VAL A 179 -0.70 -16.10 13.01
CA VAL A 179 -0.14 -16.94 11.94
C VAL A 179 1.31 -17.32 12.23
N ILE A 180 2.14 -16.34 12.61
CA ILE A 180 3.56 -16.59 12.92
C ILE A 180 3.68 -17.61 14.04
N ARG A 181 2.93 -17.43 15.13
CA ARG A 181 2.95 -18.36 16.26
C ARG A 181 2.56 -19.79 15.86
N GLU A 182 1.48 -19.99 15.12
CA GLU A 182 1.07 -21.32 14.66
C GLU A 182 2.14 -21.97 13.78
N CYS A 183 2.78 -21.18 12.89
CA CYS A 183 3.88 -21.68 12.06
C CYS A 183 5.12 -22.07 12.88
N GLU A 184 5.50 -21.27 13.90
CA GLU A 184 6.63 -21.56 14.78
C GLU A 184 6.40 -22.82 15.62
N GLU A 185 5.15 -23.10 16.01
CA GLU A 185 4.75 -24.28 16.74
C GLU A 185 4.49 -25.50 15.81
N GLY A 186 4.65 -25.35 14.50
CA GLY A 186 4.49 -26.41 13.50
C GLY A 186 3.04 -26.81 13.22
N ARG A 187 2.14 -25.95 13.50
CA ARG A 187 0.68 -26.16 13.28
C ARG A 187 0.11 -25.36 12.14
#